data_b78b69ab03ffe3b5d3a4460ecb945c87
#
_entry.id   b78b69ab03ffe3b5d3a4460ecb945c87
#
_cell.length_a   1.000
_cell.length_b   1.000
_cell.length_c   1.000
_cell.angle_alpha   90.00
_cell.angle_beta   90.00
_cell.angle_gamma   90.00
#
_symmetry.space_group_name_H-M   'P 1'
#
loop_
_entity.id
_entity.type
_entity.pdbx_description
1 polymer ?
#
loop_
_entity_poly.entity_id
_entity_poly.type
_entity_poly.pdbx_seq_one_letter_code
_entity_poly.pdbx_strand_id
1 'polypeptide(L)'
;EKLLGAFLNGKLVGVCGLNRDPFSQQPRAGRIRHLYVSEKCRGLGIGKQLLTVVMADASIWFDFLNTHAPDTACGFYRRAGFRLVSDEPRVTHRLFCAV
;
A
#
# COMPACT_ATOMS: atom_id res chain seq x y z
N GLU A 1 3.05 -13.41 2.13
CA GLU A 1 1.87 -12.55 2.22
C GLU A 1 1.69 -12.05 3.64
N LYS A 2 1.40 -10.76 3.81
CA LYS A 2 1.15 -10.14 5.10
C LYS A 2 -0.11 -9.31 5.07
N LEU A 3 -0.82 -9.32 6.18
CA LEU A 3 -1.99 -8.48 6.39
C LEU A 3 -1.81 -7.78 7.72
N LEU A 4 -1.78 -6.45 7.70
CA LEU A 4 -1.64 -5.63 8.90
C LEU A 4 -2.98 -5.00 9.26
N GLY A 5 -3.28 -4.99 10.54
CA GLY A 5 -4.48 -4.35 11.05
C GLY A 5 -4.14 -3.19 11.97
N ALA A 6 -4.95 -2.14 11.91
CA ALA A 6 -4.90 -1.03 12.84
C ALA A 6 -6.08 -1.13 13.79
N PHE A 7 -5.82 -0.98 15.08
CA PHE A 7 -6.83 -1.09 16.13
C PHE A 7 -6.93 0.22 16.90
N LEU A 8 -8.15 0.60 17.23
CA LEU A 8 -8.44 1.75 18.07
C LEU A 8 -9.42 1.29 19.13
N ASN A 9 -9.01 1.40 20.40
CA ASN A 9 -9.83 0.96 21.54
C ASN A 9 -10.31 -0.50 21.39
N GLY A 10 -9.43 -1.36 20.89
CA GLY A 10 -9.72 -2.78 20.73
C GLY A 10 -10.52 -3.14 19.49
N LYS A 11 -10.92 -2.17 18.67
CA LYS A 11 -11.67 -2.42 17.45
C LYS A 11 -10.77 -2.26 16.21
N LEU A 12 -10.93 -3.19 15.27
CA LEU A 12 -10.22 -3.11 13.99
C LEU A 12 -10.79 -1.95 13.18
N VAL A 13 -9.95 -0.98 12.84
CA VAL A 13 -10.36 0.23 12.12
C VAL A 13 -9.67 0.40 10.77
N GLY A 14 -8.69 -0.43 10.47
CA GLY A 14 -8.01 -0.37 9.17
C GLY A 14 -7.21 -1.62 8.90
N VAL A 15 -6.96 -1.88 7.62
CA VAL A 15 -6.17 -3.03 7.18
C VAL A 15 -5.31 -2.61 5.99
N CYS A 16 -4.20 -3.30 5.81
CA CYS A 16 -3.35 -3.16 4.63
C CYS A 16 -2.67 -4.48 4.35
N GLY A 17 -2.77 -4.96 3.12
CA GLY A 17 -2.13 -6.20 2.71
C GLY A 17 -0.87 -5.94 1.89
N LEU A 18 0.09 -6.84 2.03
CA LEU A 18 1.32 -6.82 1.25
C LEU A 18 1.65 -8.25 0.83
N ASN A 19 1.86 -8.45 -0.47
CA ASN A 19 2.31 -9.74 -0.98
C ASN A 19 3.13 -9.53 -2.24
N ARG A 20 3.79 -10.60 -2.69
CA ARG A 20 4.47 -10.57 -3.98
C ARG A 20 3.43 -10.30 -5.07
N ASP A 21 3.76 -9.42 -6.01
CA ASP A 21 2.83 -9.07 -7.07
C ASP A 21 2.68 -10.25 -8.05
N PRO A 22 1.51 -10.90 -8.09
CA PRO A 22 1.30 -12.05 -8.97
C PRO A 22 1.20 -11.67 -10.44
N PHE A 23 1.03 -10.38 -10.75
CA PHE A 23 0.91 -9.90 -12.13
C PHE A 23 2.25 -9.45 -12.70
N SER A 24 3.31 -9.41 -11.89
CA SER A 24 4.64 -9.00 -12.33
C SER A 24 5.52 -10.20 -12.53
N GLN A 25 6.37 -10.13 -13.56
CA GLN A 25 7.40 -11.15 -13.79
C GLN A 25 8.66 -10.88 -12.97
N GLN A 26 8.75 -9.70 -12.35
CA GLN A 26 9.88 -9.36 -11.51
C GLN A 26 9.73 -10.05 -10.15
N PRO A 27 10.72 -10.87 -9.72
CA PRO A 27 10.56 -11.63 -8.47
C PRO A 27 10.54 -10.76 -7.23
N ARG A 28 11.08 -9.55 -7.30
CA ARG A 28 11.10 -8.64 -6.16
C ARG A 28 10.08 -7.50 -6.31
N ALA A 29 9.02 -7.75 -7.02
CA ALA A 29 7.88 -6.82 -7.11
C ALA A 29 6.86 -7.15 -6.03
N GLY A 30 6.57 -6.20 -5.16
CA GLY A 30 5.53 -6.33 -4.16
C GLY A 30 4.25 -5.63 -4.60
N ARG A 31 3.16 -5.91 -3.90
CA ARG A 31 1.87 -5.31 -4.18
C ARG A 31 1.14 -4.98 -2.90
N ILE A 32 0.68 -3.75 -2.81
CA ILE A 32 -0.20 -3.28 -1.74
C ILE A 32 -1.62 -3.69 -2.12
N ARG A 33 -2.32 -4.33 -1.19
CA ARG A 33 -3.69 -4.77 -1.38
C ARG A 33 -4.55 -4.40 -0.20
N HIS A 34 -5.84 -4.19 -0.46
CA HIS A 34 -6.85 -4.06 0.60
C HIS A 34 -6.51 -2.99 1.62
N LEU A 35 -5.90 -1.89 1.19
CA LEU A 35 -5.71 -0.76 2.09
C LEU A 35 -7.07 -0.11 2.32
N TYR A 36 -7.57 -0.25 3.53
CA TYR A 36 -8.89 0.24 3.90
C TYR A 36 -8.85 0.79 5.32
N VAL A 37 -9.51 1.92 5.51
CA VAL A 37 -9.70 2.51 6.83
C VAL A 37 -11.19 2.73 7.03
N SER A 38 -11.69 2.37 8.21
CA SER A 38 -13.09 2.58 8.57
C SER A 38 -13.48 4.03 8.32
N GLU A 39 -14.65 4.24 7.74
CA GLU A 39 -15.14 5.57 7.37
C GLU A 39 -15.12 6.53 8.55
N LYS A 40 -15.51 6.04 9.74
CA LYS A 40 -15.55 6.86 10.94
C LYS A 40 -14.17 7.28 11.43
N CYS A 41 -13.13 6.59 10.99
CA CYS A 41 -11.76 6.82 11.45
C CYS A 41 -10.88 7.48 10.39
N ARG A 42 -11.44 7.84 9.25
CA ARG A 42 -10.71 8.55 8.20
C ARG A 42 -10.35 9.95 8.66
N GLY A 43 -9.22 10.44 8.16
CA GLY A 43 -8.73 11.75 8.57
C GLY A 43 -7.86 11.75 9.82
N LEU A 44 -7.67 10.58 10.45
CA LEU A 44 -6.85 10.45 11.66
C LEU A 44 -5.42 9.98 11.37
N GLY A 45 -5.07 9.81 10.09
CA GLY A 45 -3.73 9.36 9.73
C GLY A 45 -3.50 7.86 9.82
N ILE A 46 -4.55 7.07 10.02
CA ILE A 46 -4.42 5.61 10.17
C ILE A 46 -3.91 4.95 8.89
N GLY A 47 -4.43 5.36 7.74
CA GLY A 47 -3.96 4.82 6.46
C GLY A 47 -2.49 5.12 6.21
N LYS A 48 -2.06 6.33 6.56
CA LYS A 48 -0.66 6.73 6.45
C LYS A 48 0.23 5.90 7.36
N GLN A 49 -0.21 5.65 8.59
CA GLN A 49 0.55 4.83 9.54
C GLN A 49 0.65 3.38 9.06
N LEU A 50 -0.45 2.82 8.58
CA LEU A 50 -0.44 1.46 8.03
C LEU A 50 0.54 1.36 6.86
N LEU A 51 0.48 2.29 5.93
CA LEU A 51 1.34 2.29 4.76
C LEU A 51 2.80 2.46 5.15
N THR A 52 3.10 3.31 6.14
CA THR A 52 4.46 3.52 6.62
C THR A 52 5.07 2.22 7.16
N VAL A 53 4.30 1.47 7.96
CA VAL A 53 4.75 0.20 8.52
C VAL A 53 4.97 -0.83 7.40
N VAL A 54 4.03 -0.91 6.47
CA VAL A 54 4.12 -1.84 5.34
C VAL A 54 5.34 -1.52 4.48
N MET A 55 5.60 -0.25 4.19
CA MET A 55 6.72 0.16 3.36
C MET A 55 8.06 -0.17 4.01
N ALA A 56 8.17 0.02 5.33
CA ALA A 56 9.39 -0.31 6.06
C ALA A 56 9.69 -1.81 5.98
N ASP A 57 8.67 -2.63 6.13
CA ASP A 57 8.81 -4.08 6.05
C ASP A 57 9.08 -4.53 4.62
N ALA A 58 8.41 -3.91 3.66
CA ALA A 58 8.50 -4.28 2.26
C ALA A 58 9.90 -4.10 1.68
N SER A 59 10.66 -3.12 2.16
CA SER A 59 12.00 -2.84 1.63
C SER A 59 12.98 -3.99 1.83
N ILE A 60 12.69 -4.91 2.76
CA ILE A 60 13.50 -6.10 3.00
C ILE A 60 13.30 -7.13 1.88
N TRP A 61 12.09 -7.21 1.34
CA TRP A 61 11.68 -8.28 0.42
C TRP A 61 11.53 -7.83 -1.02
N PHE A 62 11.25 -6.55 -1.25
CA PHE A 62 10.86 -6.05 -2.56
C PHE A 62 11.68 -4.83 -2.95
N ASP A 63 11.94 -4.72 -4.26
CA ASP A 63 12.61 -3.56 -4.83
C ASP A 63 11.62 -2.43 -5.11
N PHE A 64 10.36 -2.79 -5.38
CA PHE A 64 9.31 -1.81 -5.60
C PHE A 64 7.95 -2.39 -5.23
N LEU A 65 7.01 -1.49 -5.00
CA LEU A 65 5.63 -1.83 -4.64
C LEU A 65 4.68 -1.26 -5.67
N ASN A 66 3.81 -2.12 -6.19
CA ASN A 66 2.73 -1.74 -7.09
C ASN A 66 1.42 -1.64 -6.32
N THR A 67 0.53 -0.79 -6.78
CA THR A 67 -0.83 -0.74 -6.27
C THR A 67 -1.79 -0.32 -7.38
N HIS A 68 -3.03 -0.77 -7.28
CA HIS A 68 -4.12 -0.31 -8.14
C HIS A 68 -5.06 0.52 -7.26
N ALA A 69 -4.95 1.84 -7.36
CA ALA A 69 -5.70 2.76 -6.51
C ALA A 69 -6.95 3.25 -7.22
N PRO A 70 -8.09 3.34 -6.53
CA PRO A 70 -9.23 4.08 -7.06
C PRO A 70 -8.89 5.56 -7.15
N ASP A 71 -9.62 6.30 -7.99
CA ASP A 71 -9.36 7.72 -8.21
C ASP A 71 -9.32 8.52 -6.90
N THR A 72 -10.16 8.15 -5.94
CA THR A 72 -10.24 8.83 -4.65
C THR A 72 -9.00 8.63 -3.80
N ALA A 73 -8.17 7.63 -4.08
CA ALA A 73 -6.97 7.32 -3.30
C ALA A 73 -5.68 7.76 -3.99
N CYS A 74 -5.74 8.26 -5.22
CA CYS A 74 -4.54 8.63 -5.97
C CYS A 74 -3.71 9.68 -5.24
N GLY A 75 -4.35 10.70 -4.68
CA GLY A 75 -3.65 11.73 -3.91
C GLY A 75 -2.95 11.18 -2.68
N PHE A 76 -3.58 10.23 -2.01
CA PHE A 76 -3.01 9.57 -0.84
C PHE A 76 -1.69 8.86 -1.20
N TYR A 77 -1.70 8.07 -2.27
CA TYR A 77 -0.49 7.35 -2.69
C TYR A 77 0.59 8.29 -3.19
N ARG A 78 0.22 9.33 -3.92
CA ARG A 78 1.20 10.31 -4.40
C ARG A 78 1.88 11.04 -3.24
N ARG A 79 1.13 11.41 -2.21
CA ARG A 79 1.70 12.05 -1.01
C ARG A 79 2.65 11.09 -0.26
N ALA A 80 2.43 9.80 -0.38
CA ALA A 80 3.31 8.80 0.23
C ALA A 80 4.57 8.52 -0.61
N GLY A 81 4.70 9.15 -1.78
CA GLY A 81 5.88 8.99 -2.64
C GLY A 81 5.69 8.08 -3.83
N PHE A 82 4.49 7.53 -4.01
CA PHE A 82 4.21 6.70 -5.18
C PHE A 82 4.11 7.57 -6.44
N ARG A 83 4.53 7.00 -7.55
CA ARG A 83 4.46 7.65 -8.86
C ARG A 83 3.39 6.99 -9.72
N LEU A 84 2.75 7.80 -10.55
CA LEU A 84 1.74 7.33 -11.50
C LEU A 84 2.40 6.42 -12.54
N VAL A 85 1.74 5.29 -12.81
CA VAL A 85 2.12 4.36 -13.88
C VAL A 85 0.97 4.33 -14.87
N SER A 86 1.25 4.58 -16.15
CA SER A 86 0.19 4.73 -17.15
C SER A 86 0.19 3.66 -18.23
N ASP A 87 1.17 2.78 -18.25
CA ASP A 87 1.37 1.83 -19.35
C ASP A 87 1.33 0.35 -18.90
N GLU A 88 0.92 0.07 -17.67
CA GLU A 88 0.82 -1.29 -17.16
C GLU A 88 -0.61 -1.56 -16.68
N PRO A 89 -1.22 -2.68 -17.09
CA PRO A 89 -2.52 -3.04 -16.55
C PRO A 89 -2.40 -3.40 -15.07
N ARG A 90 -3.44 -3.17 -14.32
CA ARG A 90 -3.54 -3.52 -12.89
C ARG A 90 -2.57 -2.76 -11.99
N VAL A 91 -1.89 -1.74 -12.50
CA VAL A 91 -1.01 -0.88 -11.71
C VAL A 91 -1.33 0.56 -12.04
N THR A 92 -1.68 1.33 -11.03
CA THR A 92 -1.86 2.78 -11.20
C THR A 92 -0.69 3.56 -10.62
N HIS A 93 -0.07 3.04 -9.55
CA HIS A 93 1.00 3.73 -8.83
C HIS A 93 2.09 2.74 -8.40
N ARG A 94 3.31 3.25 -8.32
CA ARG A 94 4.47 2.45 -7.93
C ARG A 94 5.40 3.26 -7.04
N LEU A 95 5.93 2.60 -6.02
CA LEU A 95 6.95 3.15 -5.14
C LEU A 95 8.19 2.28 -5.24
N PHE A 96 9.36 2.88 -5.54
CA PHE A 96 10.62 2.15 -5.46
C PHE A 96 11.10 2.19 -4.02
N CYS A 97 11.43 1.01 -3.48
CA CYS A 97 11.88 0.89 -2.11
C CYS A 97 13.31 1.43 -2.00
N ALA A 98 13.58 2.13 -0.90
CA ALA A 98 14.93 2.60 -0.62
C ALA A 98 15.80 1.39 -0.27
N VAL A 99 17.05 1.44 -0.72
CA VAL A 99 18.02 0.38 -0.45
C VAL A 99 18.83 0.74 0.79
#